data_6fef1c7a8f99f469e3401ada0568cf93
#
_entry.id   6fef1c7a8f99f469e3401ada0568cf93
#
_cell.length_a   1.000
_cell.length_b   1.000
_cell.length_c   1.000
_cell.angle_alpha   90.00
_cell.angle_beta   90.00
_cell.angle_gamma   90.00
#
_symmetry.space_group_name_H-M   'P 1'
#
loop_
_entity.id
_entity.type
_entity.pdbx_description
1 polymer ?
#
loop_
_entity_poly.entity_id
_entity_poly.type
_entity_poly.pdbx_seq_one_letter_code
_entity_poly.pdbx_strand_id
1 'polypeptide(L)'
;MAKVLTIPKNWSASDIPDLTGKRFLITGATSGIGLAAATELARRNAHVYITARTVEKARDAIKKIGPGLVDYLLMDLTDLDSVRKAAARVDKQFDVVVLNAGVMATPFTKTKDGFELQLGTNHLGHFAFAGLIKDQIKDRLVVVSSFAHKMGSFGDNNQNTIKDMLLGVGKYQKWQVYGASKLANLLFVSELERLRIVNNWSFVPIAVHPGYSDTNLQAVASQMRGAKTEEKITMAINKLLAQPASAGALPTLAACVYPGLLGASFIGPDGFMQMRGNPKLTRAKALAYDQVLAKNLWQVSEELTKVSWS
;
A
#
# COMPACT_ATOMS: atom_id res chain seq x y z
N MET A 1 -13.75 7.43 -30.65
CA MET A 1 -13.61 7.80 -29.24
C MET A 1 -13.26 6.54 -28.45
N ALA A 2 -12.10 6.47 -27.83
CA ALA A 2 -11.76 5.34 -26.95
C ALA A 2 -12.77 5.32 -25.80
N LYS A 3 -13.41 4.16 -25.57
CA LYS A 3 -14.37 3.97 -24.48
C LYS A 3 -13.63 4.20 -23.16
N VAL A 4 -14.00 5.24 -22.42
CA VAL A 4 -13.43 5.47 -21.09
C VAL A 4 -13.72 4.23 -20.24
N LEU A 5 -12.68 3.54 -19.84
CA LEU A 5 -12.82 2.35 -19.00
C LEU A 5 -13.42 2.76 -17.64
N THR A 6 -14.49 2.10 -17.26
CA THR A 6 -15.14 2.32 -15.95
C THR A 6 -15.34 0.97 -15.27
N ILE A 7 -14.97 0.88 -14.00
CA ILE A 7 -15.34 -0.27 -13.18
C ILE A 7 -16.86 -0.23 -12.98
N PRO A 8 -17.60 -1.35 -13.19
CA PRO A 8 -19.05 -1.38 -12.99
C PRO A 8 -19.42 -0.98 -11.55
N LYS A 9 -20.52 -0.23 -11.39
CA LYS A 9 -20.95 0.25 -10.07
C LYS A 9 -21.24 -0.85 -9.06
N ASN A 10 -21.63 -2.03 -9.50
CA ASN A 10 -21.94 -3.20 -8.68
C ASN A 10 -20.78 -4.21 -8.61
N TRP A 11 -19.58 -3.85 -9.09
CA TRP A 11 -18.43 -4.74 -9.04
C TRP A 11 -18.11 -5.17 -7.61
N SER A 12 -17.90 -6.44 -7.40
CA SER A 12 -17.72 -7.07 -6.10
C SER A 12 -16.69 -8.21 -6.17
N ALA A 13 -16.39 -8.83 -5.05
CA ALA A 13 -15.49 -9.98 -5.02
C ALA A 13 -16.02 -11.18 -5.84
N SER A 14 -17.34 -11.30 -6.07
CA SER A 14 -17.91 -12.35 -6.91
C SER A 14 -17.52 -12.25 -8.40
N ASP A 15 -17.15 -11.05 -8.84
CA ASP A 15 -16.73 -10.78 -10.21
C ASP A 15 -15.24 -11.09 -10.48
N ILE A 16 -14.51 -11.52 -9.47
CA ILE A 16 -13.13 -11.98 -9.63
C ILE A 16 -13.14 -13.30 -10.39
N PRO A 17 -12.43 -13.39 -11.53
CA PRO A 17 -12.37 -14.63 -12.31
C PRO A 17 -11.60 -15.74 -11.57
N ASP A 18 -11.56 -16.91 -12.16
CA ASP A 18 -10.61 -17.96 -11.73
C ASP A 18 -9.17 -17.47 -11.95
N LEU A 19 -8.35 -17.60 -10.92
CA LEU A 19 -6.97 -17.12 -10.88
C LEU A 19 -5.95 -18.28 -10.87
N THR A 20 -6.37 -19.47 -11.29
CA THR A 20 -5.48 -20.63 -11.40
C THR A 20 -4.22 -20.28 -12.20
N GLY A 21 -3.05 -20.59 -11.65
CA GLY A 21 -1.75 -20.28 -12.23
C GLY A 21 -1.26 -18.84 -12.04
N LYS A 22 -2.05 -17.94 -11.45
CA LYS A 22 -1.68 -16.57 -11.14
C LYS A 22 -1.02 -16.46 -9.77
N ARG A 23 0.04 -15.66 -9.66
CA ARG A 23 0.80 -15.42 -8.42
C ARG A 23 0.64 -13.98 -7.98
N PHE A 24 0.28 -13.83 -6.69
CA PHE A 24 0.12 -12.52 -6.04
C PHE A 24 1.06 -12.43 -4.84
N LEU A 25 1.72 -11.29 -4.67
CA LEU A 25 2.49 -11.00 -3.46
C LEU A 25 1.87 -9.78 -2.76
N ILE A 26 1.52 -9.93 -1.47
CA ILE A 26 0.84 -8.88 -0.71
C ILE A 26 1.62 -8.57 0.57
N THR A 27 2.10 -7.32 0.70
CA THR A 27 2.76 -6.91 1.93
C THR A 27 1.74 -6.65 3.05
N GLY A 28 2.08 -7.06 4.29
CA GLY A 28 1.25 -6.81 5.46
C GLY A 28 -0.11 -7.53 5.45
N ALA A 29 -0.18 -8.72 4.84
CA ALA A 29 -1.39 -9.51 4.75
C ALA A 29 -1.65 -10.41 5.98
N THR A 30 -1.06 -10.11 7.12
CA THR A 30 -1.31 -10.86 8.38
C THR A 30 -2.56 -10.41 9.11
N SER A 31 -3.17 -9.30 8.70
CA SER A 31 -4.41 -8.76 9.29
C SER A 31 -5.09 -7.76 8.36
N GLY A 32 -6.30 -7.33 8.73
CA GLY A 32 -7.02 -6.23 8.09
C GLY A 32 -7.27 -6.44 6.59
N ILE A 33 -7.11 -5.37 5.82
CA ILE A 33 -7.40 -5.33 4.37
C ILE A 33 -6.51 -6.29 3.60
N GLY A 34 -5.22 -6.36 3.93
CA GLY A 34 -4.29 -7.26 3.25
C GLY A 34 -4.66 -8.73 3.43
N LEU A 35 -5.09 -9.12 4.65
CA LEU A 35 -5.58 -10.48 4.93
C LEU A 35 -6.88 -10.75 4.16
N ALA A 36 -7.82 -9.80 4.13
CA ALA A 36 -9.08 -9.96 3.41
C ALA A 36 -8.83 -10.10 1.88
N ALA A 37 -7.92 -9.30 1.32
CA ALA A 37 -7.55 -9.41 -0.08
C ALA A 37 -6.87 -10.75 -0.38
N ALA A 38 -5.92 -11.20 0.46
CA ALA A 38 -5.25 -12.47 0.32
C ALA A 38 -6.24 -13.65 0.37
N THR A 39 -7.20 -13.60 1.31
CA THR A 39 -8.24 -14.62 1.46
C THR A 39 -9.09 -14.74 0.19
N GLU A 40 -9.54 -13.61 -0.35
CA GLU A 40 -10.40 -13.64 -1.53
C GLU A 40 -9.65 -14.12 -2.78
N LEU A 41 -8.41 -13.68 -2.99
CA LEU A 41 -7.57 -14.16 -4.10
C LEU A 41 -7.28 -15.66 -4.00
N ALA A 42 -6.98 -16.16 -2.78
CA ALA A 42 -6.78 -17.60 -2.55
C ALA A 42 -8.05 -18.43 -2.83
N ARG A 43 -9.24 -17.91 -2.48
CA ARG A 43 -10.54 -18.53 -2.80
C ARG A 43 -10.81 -18.61 -4.30
N ARG A 44 -10.15 -17.79 -5.09
CA ARG A 44 -10.22 -17.79 -6.55
C ARG A 44 -9.07 -18.56 -7.20
N ASN A 45 -8.46 -19.48 -6.46
CA ASN A 45 -7.37 -20.37 -6.90
C ASN A 45 -6.04 -19.67 -7.23
N ALA A 46 -5.84 -18.41 -6.75
CA ALA A 46 -4.54 -17.75 -6.88
C ALA A 46 -3.51 -18.39 -5.95
N HIS A 47 -2.23 -18.40 -6.36
CA HIS A 47 -1.12 -18.65 -5.47
C HIS A 47 -0.73 -17.32 -4.79
N VAL A 48 -0.99 -17.20 -3.51
CA VAL A 48 -0.81 -15.96 -2.75
C VAL A 48 0.44 -16.05 -1.87
N TYR A 49 1.33 -15.08 -2.00
CA TYR A 49 2.47 -14.87 -1.12
C TYR A 49 2.17 -13.71 -0.19
N ILE A 50 2.26 -13.92 1.12
CA ILE A 50 2.08 -12.86 2.11
C ILE A 50 3.41 -12.47 2.73
N THR A 51 3.61 -11.21 3.08
CA THR A 51 4.77 -10.87 3.92
C THR A 51 4.39 -10.78 5.39
N ALA A 52 5.28 -11.24 6.25
CA ALA A 52 5.13 -11.20 7.70
C ALA A 52 6.48 -10.90 8.38
N ARG A 53 6.44 -10.32 9.58
CA ARG A 53 7.65 -10.04 10.35
C ARG A 53 8.20 -11.27 11.09
N THR A 54 7.34 -12.24 11.39
CA THR A 54 7.73 -13.49 12.06
C THR A 54 7.00 -14.69 11.46
N VAL A 55 7.59 -15.87 11.63
CA VAL A 55 7.02 -17.15 11.16
C VAL A 55 5.66 -17.43 11.81
N GLU A 56 5.51 -17.12 13.10
CA GLU A 56 4.26 -17.32 13.84
C GLU A 56 3.13 -16.51 13.22
N LYS A 57 3.38 -15.20 12.96
CA LYS A 57 2.39 -14.34 12.30
C LYS A 57 2.04 -14.79 10.90
N ALA A 58 3.01 -15.33 10.15
CA ALA A 58 2.77 -15.88 8.84
C ALA A 58 1.86 -17.11 8.90
N ARG A 59 2.18 -18.07 9.77
CA ARG A 59 1.39 -19.30 9.98
C ARG A 59 -0.04 -19.00 10.44
N ASP A 60 -0.19 -18.07 11.39
CA ASP A 60 -1.52 -17.65 11.86
C ASP A 60 -2.34 -17.00 10.75
N ALA A 61 -1.71 -16.23 9.88
CA ALA A 61 -2.38 -15.62 8.74
C ALA A 61 -2.79 -16.68 7.69
N ILE A 62 -1.91 -17.60 7.36
CA ILE A 62 -2.20 -18.72 6.44
C ILE A 62 -3.37 -19.54 6.96
N LYS A 63 -3.39 -19.86 8.26
CA LYS A 63 -4.53 -20.57 8.89
C LYS A 63 -5.85 -19.79 8.75
N LYS A 64 -5.82 -18.47 8.86
CA LYS A 64 -7.01 -17.60 8.71
C LYS A 64 -7.47 -17.48 7.26
N ILE A 65 -6.54 -17.45 6.30
CA ILE A 65 -6.86 -17.43 4.88
C ILE A 65 -7.61 -18.72 4.50
N GLY A 66 -7.24 -19.85 5.10
CA GLY A 66 -7.87 -21.13 4.87
C GLY A 66 -7.22 -21.92 3.73
N PRO A 67 -7.94 -22.90 3.15
CA PRO A 67 -7.40 -23.76 2.11
C PRO A 67 -7.02 -22.95 0.85
N GLY A 68 -5.92 -23.33 0.22
CA GLY A 68 -5.40 -22.68 -0.99
C GLY A 68 -3.88 -22.72 -1.04
N LEU A 69 -3.32 -22.22 -2.13
CA LEU A 69 -1.88 -22.08 -2.30
C LEU A 69 -1.43 -20.79 -1.65
N VAL A 70 -0.93 -20.84 -0.41
CA VAL A 70 -0.47 -19.67 0.32
C VAL A 70 0.92 -19.92 0.89
N ASP A 71 1.87 -19.09 0.46
CA ASP A 71 3.24 -19.05 0.96
C ASP A 71 3.52 -17.73 1.69
N TYR A 72 4.67 -17.62 2.33
CA TYR A 72 5.08 -16.39 3.00
C TYR A 72 6.54 -16.03 2.76
N LEU A 73 6.80 -14.73 2.86
CA LEU A 73 8.11 -14.12 2.83
C LEU A 73 8.31 -13.32 4.12
N LEU A 74 9.39 -13.63 4.86
CA LEU A 74 9.72 -12.85 6.06
C LEU A 74 10.32 -11.51 5.67
N MET A 75 9.69 -10.43 6.10
CA MET A 75 10.13 -9.07 5.79
C MET A 75 9.64 -8.08 6.86
N ASP A 76 10.53 -7.22 7.32
CA ASP A 76 10.20 -6.04 8.11
C ASP A 76 10.54 -4.77 7.31
N LEU A 77 9.51 -4.00 6.94
CA LEU A 77 9.66 -2.75 6.18
C LEU A 77 10.34 -1.62 6.99
N THR A 78 10.52 -1.79 8.30
CA THR A 78 11.25 -0.85 9.16
C THR A 78 12.76 -1.12 9.20
N ASP A 79 13.25 -2.08 8.43
CA ASP A 79 14.64 -2.51 8.35
C ASP A 79 15.00 -2.82 6.89
N LEU A 80 15.77 -1.95 6.25
CA LEU A 80 16.18 -2.12 4.86
C LEU A 80 17.03 -3.38 4.63
N ASP A 81 17.78 -3.85 5.63
CA ASP A 81 18.49 -5.12 5.52
C ASP A 81 17.52 -6.30 5.44
N SER A 82 16.43 -6.25 6.23
CA SER A 82 15.35 -7.23 6.12
C SER A 82 14.68 -7.18 4.74
N VAL A 83 14.44 -5.98 4.22
CA VAL A 83 13.89 -5.78 2.88
C VAL A 83 14.79 -6.37 1.80
N ARG A 84 16.11 -6.13 1.85
CA ARG A 84 17.08 -6.70 0.91
C ARG A 84 17.14 -8.22 0.98
N LYS A 85 17.16 -8.78 2.20
CA LYS A 85 17.15 -10.23 2.42
C LYS A 85 15.87 -10.88 1.90
N ALA A 86 14.73 -10.21 2.07
CA ALA A 86 13.48 -10.66 1.53
C ALA A 86 13.47 -10.63 -0.01
N ALA A 87 13.91 -9.54 -0.61
CA ALA A 87 13.99 -9.40 -2.07
C ALA A 87 14.92 -10.45 -2.70
N ALA A 88 16.07 -10.74 -2.07
CA ALA A 88 17.01 -11.78 -2.54
C ALA A 88 16.43 -13.21 -2.52
N ARG A 89 15.33 -13.45 -1.80
CA ARG A 89 14.61 -14.74 -1.78
C ARG A 89 13.48 -14.83 -2.79
N VAL A 90 13.21 -13.74 -3.51
CA VAL A 90 12.20 -13.72 -4.56
C VAL A 90 12.80 -14.33 -5.83
N ASP A 91 12.58 -15.61 -6.02
CA ASP A 91 13.05 -16.41 -7.16
C ASP A 91 11.97 -16.63 -8.24
N LYS A 92 10.77 -16.12 -8.03
CA LYS A 92 9.60 -16.31 -8.89
C LYS A 92 9.04 -14.99 -9.38
N GLN A 93 8.39 -15.05 -10.54
CA GLN A 93 7.63 -13.92 -11.05
C GLN A 93 6.24 -13.89 -10.43
N PHE A 94 5.75 -12.67 -10.15
CA PHE A 94 4.41 -12.39 -9.67
C PHE A 94 3.61 -11.67 -10.75
N ASP A 95 2.40 -12.12 -11.00
CA ASP A 95 1.48 -11.40 -11.88
C ASP A 95 1.13 -10.04 -11.25
N VAL A 96 0.91 -10.00 -9.93
CA VAL A 96 0.59 -8.77 -9.20
C VAL A 96 1.36 -8.71 -7.89
N VAL A 97 1.95 -7.55 -7.61
CA VAL A 97 2.52 -7.20 -6.30
C VAL A 97 1.69 -6.08 -5.67
N VAL A 98 1.29 -6.26 -4.41
CA VAL A 98 0.47 -5.30 -3.65
C VAL A 98 1.26 -4.75 -2.48
N LEU A 99 1.61 -3.49 -2.52
CA LEU A 99 2.26 -2.73 -1.44
C LEU A 99 1.19 -2.21 -0.48
N ASN A 100 0.73 -3.09 0.43
CA ASN A 100 -0.41 -2.82 1.30
C ASN A 100 0.00 -2.48 2.74
N ALA A 101 1.11 -3.02 3.24
CA ALA A 101 1.53 -2.81 4.62
C ALA A 101 1.60 -1.32 5.00
N GLY A 102 1.40 -1.04 6.27
CA GLY A 102 1.54 0.34 6.74
C GLY A 102 1.29 0.48 8.24
N VAL A 103 1.65 1.66 8.73
CA VAL A 103 1.34 2.13 10.08
C VAL A 103 0.68 3.49 10.01
N MET A 104 -0.11 3.86 11.03
CA MET A 104 -0.93 5.07 11.02
C MET A 104 -0.87 5.80 12.35
N ALA A 105 -0.63 7.10 12.31
CA ALA A 105 -0.70 8.04 13.43
C ALA A 105 0.06 7.56 14.69
N THR A 106 1.24 6.95 14.48
CA THR A 106 2.12 6.46 15.55
C THR A 106 2.72 7.62 16.35
N PRO A 107 3.16 7.43 17.59
CA PRO A 107 4.11 8.33 18.21
C PRO A 107 5.36 8.49 17.35
N PHE A 108 6.08 9.60 17.56
CA PHE A 108 7.36 9.78 16.87
C PHE A 108 8.33 8.66 17.26
N THR A 109 8.83 7.98 16.27
CA THR A 109 9.93 7.02 16.39
C THR A 109 10.58 6.84 15.02
N LYS A 110 11.73 6.21 14.97
CA LYS A 110 12.48 5.96 13.73
C LYS A 110 12.55 4.48 13.41
N THR A 111 12.68 4.20 12.14
CA THR A 111 13.05 2.86 11.63
C THR A 111 14.49 2.54 12.03
N LYS A 112 14.91 1.30 11.82
CA LYS A 112 16.31 0.88 12.07
C LYS A 112 17.31 1.69 11.23
N ASP A 113 16.88 2.14 10.04
CA ASP A 113 17.70 2.93 9.12
C ASP A 113 17.66 4.45 9.41
N GLY A 114 16.97 4.87 10.48
CA GLY A 114 16.91 6.27 10.91
C GLY A 114 15.82 7.11 10.24
N PHE A 115 14.91 6.52 9.46
CA PHE A 115 13.78 7.22 8.86
C PHE A 115 12.62 7.43 9.86
N GLU A 116 11.80 8.45 9.64
CA GLU A 116 10.54 8.55 10.37
C GLU A 116 9.69 7.30 10.12
N LEU A 117 9.10 6.74 11.16
CA LEU A 117 8.49 5.41 11.13
C LEU A 117 7.39 5.27 10.06
N GLN A 118 6.50 6.25 9.93
CA GLN A 118 5.38 6.15 8.99
C GLN A 118 5.85 6.29 7.54
N LEU A 119 6.71 7.25 7.25
CA LEU A 119 7.30 7.45 5.93
C LEU A 119 8.28 6.33 5.57
N GLY A 120 9.06 5.86 6.53
CA GLY A 120 9.97 4.72 6.37
C GLY A 120 9.22 3.44 6.02
N THR A 121 8.16 3.11 6.77
CA THR A 121 7.39 1.87 6.57
C THR A 121 6.48 1.96 5.34
N ASN A 122 5.66 3.04 5.25
CA ASN A 122 4.60 3.13 4.26
C ASN A 122 5.13 3.44 2.86
N HIS A 123 6.29 4.10 2.76
CA HIS A 123 6.88 4.52 1.50
C HIS A 123 8.27 3.95 1.25
N LEU A 124 9.31 4.32 2.03
CA LEU A 124 10.70 3.97 1.70
C LEU A 124 10.97 2.46 1.69
N GLY A 125 10.43 1.71 2.65
CA GLY A 125 10.55 0.25 2.68
C GLY A 125 9.89 -0.41 1.47
N HIS A 126 8.73 0.08 1.06
CA HIS A 126 8.03 -0.37 -0.14
C HIS A 126 8.74 0.04 -1.42
N PHE A 127 9.24 1.28 -1.49
CA PHE A 127 10.05 1.76 -2.60
C PHE A 127 11.27 0.86 -2.82
N ALA A 128 12.00 0.57 -1.75
CA ALA A 128 13.17 -0.31 -1.81
C ALA A 128 12.79 -1.74 -2.22
N PHE A 129 11.77 -2.32 -1.59
CA PHE A 129 11.34 -3.67 -1.90
C PHE A 129 10.92 -3.83 -3.36
N ALA A 130 10.02 -2.97 -3.83
CA ALA A 130 9.53 -3.03 -5.20
C ALA A 130 10.62 -2.78 -6.24
N GLY A 131 11.57 -1.87 -5.98
CA GLY A 131 12.73 -1.65 -6.85
C GLY A 131 13.64 -2.86 -6.96
N LEU A 132 13.89 -3.54 -5.83
CA LEU A 132 14.74 -4.73 -5.79
C LEU A 132 14.12 -5.95 -6.50
N ILE A 133 12.79 -6.04 -6.57
CA ILE A 133 12.07 -7.13 -7.25
C ILE A 133 11.39 -6.68 -8.55
N LYS A 134 11.78 -5.55 -9.11
CA LYS A 134 11.14 -4.95 -10.29
C LYS A 134 10.96 -5.94 -11.44
N ASP A 135 12.00 -6.69 -11.75
CA ASP A 135 12.02 -7.63 -12.87
C ASP A 135 11.18 -8.91 -12.62
N GLN A 136 10.74 -9.13 -11.38
CA GLN A 136 9.83 -10.20 -11.01
C GLN A 136 8.35 -9.79 -11.08
N ILE A 137 8.04 -8.52 -11.37
CA ILE A 137 6.67 -8.01 -11.50
C ILE A 137 6.24 -8.09 -12.96
N LYS A 138 5.19 -8.88 -13.27
CA LYS A 138 4.76 -9.13 -14.65
C LYS A 138 3.69 -8.17 -15.17
N ASP A 139 2.62 -7.97 -14.40
CA ASP A 139 1.42 -7.28 -14.89
C ASP A 139 1.12 -6.00 -14.10
N ARG A 140 1.13 -6.07 -12.75
CA ARG A 140 0.73 -4.91 -11.94
C ARG A 140 1.52 -4.73 -10.66
N LEU A 141 1.74 -3.46 -10.32
CA LEU A 141 2.16 -3.02 -9.00
C LEU A 141 1.04 -2.17 -8.38
N VAL A 142 0.36 -2.71 -7.37
CA VAL A 142 -0.74 -2.02 -6.67
C VAL A 142 -0.23 -1.38 -5.38
N VAL A 143 -0.43 -0.08 -5.21
CA VAL A 143 0.09 0.68 -4.07
C VAL A 143 -1.06 1.24 -3.24
N VAL A 144 -1.09 0.87 -1.96
CA VAL A 144 -2.18 1.27 -1.06
C VAL A 144 -1.89 2.64 -0.44
N SER A 145 -2.69 3.63 -0.83
CA SER A 145 -2.77 4.95 -0.25
C SER A 145 -3.90 5.03 0.80
N SER A 146 -4.39 6.22 1.10
CA SER A 146 -5.49 6.50 2.00
C SER A 146 -6.17 7.82 1.64
N PHE A 147 -7.41 8.02 2.04
CA PHE A 147 -8.05 9.33 2.01
C PHE A 147 -7.24 10.41 2.73
N ALA A 148 -6.42 10.01 3.72
CA ALA A 148 -5.52 10.90 4.45
C ALA A 148 -4.46 11.59 3.57
N HIS A 149 -4.22 11.13 2.32
CA HIS A 149 -3.34 11.83 1.38
C HIS A 149 -3.74 13.30 1.18
N LYS A 150 -5.03 13.63 1.37
CA LYS A 150 -5.53 15.01 1.26
C LYS A 150 -4.91 15.96 2.27
N MET A 151 -4.51 15.45 3.46
CA MET A 151 -3.82 16.22 4.50
C MET A 151 -2.29 16.24 4.32
N GLY A 152 -1.76 15.39 3.43
CA GLY A 152 -0.31 15.27 3.22
C GLY A 152 0.29 16.49 2.53
N SER A 153 1.51 16.86 2.93
CA SER A 153 2.33 17.91 2.31
C SER A 153 3.79 17.62 2.62
N PHE A 154 4.69 18.10 1.78
CA PHE A 154 6.15 18.08 1.99
C PHE A 154 6.73 19.49 2.14
N GLY A 155 5.95 20.42 2.70
CA GLY A 155 6.39 21.81 2.87
C GLY A 155 6.57 22.51 1.51
N ASP A 156 7.77 23.03 1.26
CA ASP A 156 8.10 23.71 0.00
C ASP A 156 8.30 22.77 -1.20
N ASN A 157 8.07 21.48 -1.03
CA ASN A 157 8.15 20.44 -2.06
C ASN A 157 9.54 20.29 -2.73
N ASN A 158 10.59 20.88 -2.16
CA ASN A 158 11.95 20.67 -2.61
C ASN A 158 12.60 19.44 -1.96
N GLN A 159 13.74 19.00 -2.49
CA GLN A 159 14.41 17.78 -2.01
C GLN A 159 14.82 17.87 -0.54
N ASN A 160 15.23 19.04 -0.04
CA ASN A 160 15.65 19.20 1.35
C ASN A 160 14.47 19.03 2.31
N THR A 161 13.33 19.70 2.05
CA THR A 161 12.13 19.56 2.89
C THR A 161 11.55 18.16 2.85
N ILE A 162 11.62 17.47 1.70
CA ILE A 162 11.24 16.06 1.57
C ILE A 162 12.17 15.19 2.42
N LYS A 163 13.48 15.37 2.29
CA LYS A 163 14.50 14.60 3.02
C LYS A 163 14.37 14.79 4.53
N ASP A 164 14.21 16.04 4.98
CA ASP A 164 14.01 16.35 6.39
C ASP A 164 12.78 15.64 6.95
N MET A 165 11.65 15.64 6.24
CA MET A 165 10.45 14.94 6.68
C MET A 165 10.64 13.42 6.71
N LEU A 166 11.31 12.83 5.71
CA LEU A 166 11.62 11.39 5.66
C LEU A 166 12.55 10.98 6.79
N LEU A 167 13.45 11.85 7.22
CA LEU A 167 14.36 11.64 8.35
C LEU A 167 13.76 12.02 9.71
N GLY A 168 12.54 12.58 9.72
CA GLY A 168 11.87 13.02 10.95
C GLY A 168 12.54 14.22 11.60
N VAL A 169 13.03 15.16 10.81
CA VAL A 169 13.60 16.43 11.26
C VAL A 169 12.47 17.44 11.44
N GLY A 170 12.49 18.22 12.52
CA GLY A 170 11.53 19.28 12.80
C GLY A 170 10.32 18.82 13.65
N LYS A 171 9.23 19.58 13.61
CA LYS A 171 8.03 19.34 14.44
C LYS A 171 7.22 18.17 13.90
N TYR A 172 7.02 17.16 14.75
CA TYR A 172 6.25 15.98 14.42
C TYR A 172 4.75 16.17 14.67
N GLN A 173 3.95 15.95 13.63
CA GLN A 173 2.49 15.91 13.71
C GLN A 173 1.99 14.60 13.08
N LYS A 174 1.65 13.61 13.92
CA LYS A 174 1.39 12.23 13.51
C LYS A 174 0.42 12.06 12.34
N TRP A 175 -0.66 12.84 12.29
CA TRP A 175 -1.66 12.77 11.21
C TRP A 175 -1.19 13.42 9.91
N GLN A 176 -0.45 14.53 10.02
CA GLN A 176 0.15 15.18 8.87
C GLN A 176 1.20 14.28 8.21
N VAL A 177 2.06 13.67 9.02
CA VAL A 177 3.09 12.72 8.55
C VAL A 177 2.45 11.47 7.96
N TYR A 178 1.37 10.94 8.57
CA TYR A 178 0.60 9.87 7.95
C TYR A 178 0.04 10.29 6.59
N GLY A 179 -0.57 11.47 6.50
CA GLY A 179 -1.05 12.03 5.23
C GLY A 179 0.05 12.18 4.20
N ALA A 180 1.24 12.67 4.61
CA ALA A 180 2.42 12.78 3.75
C ALA A 180 2.88 11.40 3.25
N SER A 181 2.89 10.36 4.10
CA SER A 181 3.25 9.00 3.67
C SER A 181 2.28 8.43 2.63
N LYS A 182 1.00 8.78 2.72
CA LYS A 182 -0.02 8.35 1.76
C LYS A 182 -0.05 9.18 0.48
N LEU A 183 0.35 10.45 0.55
CA LEU A 183 0.66 11.28 -0.61
C LEU A 183 1.92 10.76 -1.33
N ALA A 184 2.97 10.38 -0.59
CA ALA A 184 4.17 9.78 -1.14
C ALA A 184 3.87 8.55 -2.00
N ASN A 185 2.93 7.70 -1.55
CA ASN A 185 2.51 6.52 -2.31
C ASN A 185 1.82 6.88 -3.65
N LEU A 186 1.09 7.99 -3.71
CA LEU A 186 0.49 8.47 -4.96
C LEU A 186 1.53 9.10 -5.90
N LEU A 187 2.44 9.91 -5.36
CA LEU A 187 3.56 10.48 -6.10
C LEU A 187 4.49 9.40 -6.65
N PHE A 188 4.75 8.35 -5.85
CA PHE A 188 5.50 7.17 -6.27
C PHE A 188 4.85 6.50 -7.49
N VAL A 189 3.53 6.26 -7.46
CA VAL A 189 2.80 5.67 -8.59
C VAL A 189 2.83 6.58 -9.82
N SER A 190 2.72 7.91 -9.63
CA SER A 190 2.77 8.89 -10.72
C SER A 190 4.14 8.88 -11.44
N GLU A 191 5.24 8.94 -10.68
CA GLU A 191 6.59 8.92 -11.25
C GLU A 191 6.93 7.54 -11.83
N LEU A 192 6.49 6.47 -11.17
CA LEU A 192 6.69 5.11 -11.64
C LEU A 192 6.03 4.87 -13.01
N GLU A 193 4.82 5.40 -13.25
CA GLU A 193 4.18 5.30 -14.56
C GLU A 193 4.95 6.07 -15.63
N ARG A 194 5.44 7.26 -15.32
CA ARG A 194 6.30 8.04 -16.22
C ARG A 194 7.56 7.25 -16.59
N LEU A 195 8.24 6.67 -15.60
CA LEU A 195 9.46 5.87 -15.80
C LEU A 195 9.17 4.56 -16.51
N ARG A 196 8.05 3.90 -16.20
CA ARG A 196 7.60 2.69 -16.89
C ARG A 196 7.49 2.90 -18.40
N ILE A 197 6.88 4.02 -18.81
CA ILE A 197 6.72 4.36 -20.23
C ILE A 197 8.09 4.59 -20.87
N VAL A 198 8.96 5.36 -20.22
CA VAL A 198 10.31 5.69 -20.74
C VAL A 198 11.19 4.44 -20.87
N ASN A 199 11.13 3.55 -19.88
CA ASN A 199 11.97 2.35 -19.81
C ASN A 199 11.29 1.09 -20.38
N ASN A 200 10.06 1.22 -20.88
CA ASN A 200 9.28 0.11 -21.43
C ASN A 200 9.11 -1.07 -20.45
N TRP A 201 8.87 -0.79 -19.17
CA TRP A 201 8.60 -1.84 -18.18
C TRP A 201 7.22 -2.45 -18.41
N SER A 202 7.10 -3.76 -18.18
CA SER A 202 5.88 -4.52 -18.51
C SER A 202 4.70 -4.27 -17.57
N PHE A 203 4.96 -4.02 -16.28
CA PHE A 203 3.92 -3.90 -15.26
C PHE A 203 3.28 -2.51 -15.21
N VAL A 204 2.02 -2.45 -14.82
CA VAL A 204 1.22 -1.21 -14.70
C VAL A 204 1.11 -0.81 -13.22
N PRO A 205 1.62 0.37 -12.81
CA PRO A 205 1.45 0.85 -11.44
C PRO A 205 0.05 1.45 -11.23
N ILE A 206 -0.64 1.02 -10.18
CA ILE A 206 -2.00 1.43 -9.83
C ILE A 206 -2.06 1.82 -8.36
N ALA A 207 -2.66 2.96 -8.05
CA ALA A 207 -2.92 3.39 -6.67
C ALA A 207 -4.33 3.01 -6.23
N VAL A 208 -4.49 2.67 -4.96
CA VAL A 208 -5.80 2.39 -4.36
C VAL A 208 -5.93 3.03 -2.99
N HIS A 209 -7.16 3.26 -2.53
CA HIS A 209 -7.43 3.50 -1.12
C HIS A 209 -8.70 2.75 -0.67
N PRO A 210 -8.68 2.23 0.57
CA PRO A 210 -9.73 1.34 1.06
C PRO A 210 -10.97 2.07 1.60
N GLY A 211 -11.03 3.38 1.53
CA GLY A 211 -12.01 4.17 2.29
C GLY A 211 -11.69 4.17 3.79
N TYR A 212 -12.72 4.29 4.63
CA TYR A 212 -12.62 4.20 6.09
C TYR A 212 -12.99 2.79 6.53
N SER A 213 -11.98 1.98 6.80
CA SER A 213 -12.16 0.56 7.11
C SER A 213 -11.69 0.22 8.53
N ASP A 214 -12.40 -0.69 9.18
CA ASP A 214 -11.98 -1.26 10.46
C ASP A 214 -10.74 -2.12 10.26
N THR A 215 -9.60 -1.61 10.73
CA THR A 215 -8.31 -2.28 10.60
C THR A 215 -7.51 -2.17 11.89
N ASN A 216 -6.65 -3.16 12.14
CA ASN A 216 -5.74 -3.17 13.29
C ASN A 216 -4.74 -1.99 13.32
N LEU A 217 -4.68 -1.15 12.28
CA LEU A 217 -3.81 0.03 12.23
C LEU A 217 -4.07 0.99 13.40
N GLN A 218 -5.32 1.15 13.80
CA GLN A 218 -5.72 1.99 14.93
C GLN A 218 -5.33 1.36 16.28
N ALA A 219 -5.46 0.04 16.40
CA ALA A 219 -5.08 -0.70 17.60
C ALA A 219 -3.55 -0.62 17.85
N VAL A 220 -2.73 -0.75 16.81
CA VAL A 220 -1.27 -0.61 16.92
C VAL A 220 -0.86 0.77 17.43
N ALA A 221 -1.45 1.84 16.90
CA ALA A 221 -1.17 3.21 17.34
C ALA A 221 -1.61 3.47 18.81
N SER A 222 -2.73 2.87 19.24
CA SER A 222 -3.23 2.96 20.61
C SER A 222 -2.36 2.19 21.60
N GLN A 223 -1.94 0.97 21.25
CA GLN A 223 -1.02 0.16 22.05
C GLN A 223 0.33 0.87 22.27
N MET A 224 0.88 1.52 21.26
CA MET A 224 2.11 2.30 21.35
C MET A 224 1.97 3.53 22.28
N ARG A 225 0.73 4.03 22.52
CA ARG A 225 0.45 5.18 23.39
C ARG A 225 0.08 4.81 24.82
N GLY A 226 -0.21 3.56 25.11
CA GLY A 226 -0.64 3.10 26.46
C GLY A 226 -2.03 3.63 26.90
N ALA A 227 -2.85 4.16 26.00
CA ALA A 227 -4.12 4.84 26.28
C ALA A 227 -5.29 3.86 26.27
N LYS A 228 -5.56 3.19 27.38
CA LYS A 228 -6.63 2.16 27.51
C LYS A 228 -8.07 2.68 27.41
N THR A 229 -8.34 3.93 27.82
CA THR A 229 -9.70 4.48 27.91
C THR A 229 -10.14 5.15 26.61
N GLU A 230 -9.28 5.93 25.95
CA GLU A 230 -9.52 6.50 24.63
C GLU A 230 -9.69 5.39 23.58
N GLU A 231 -9.01 4.26 23.76
CA GLU A 231 -9.08 3.11 22.89
C GLU A 231 -10.49 2.52 22.81
N LYS A 232 -11.21 2.38 23.94
CA LYS A 232 -12.56 1.83 23.98
C LYS A 232 -13.59 2.71 23.29
N ILE A 233 -13.51 4.05 23.47
CA ILE A 233 -14.44 5.01 22.85
C ILE A 233 -14.17 5.09 21.35
N THR A 234 -12.89 5.17 20.94
CA THR A 234 -12.50 5.21 19.53
C THR A 234 -12.87 3.91 18.81
N MET A 235 -12.70 2.75 19.45
CA MET A 235 -13.14 1.45 18.91
C MET A 235 -14.66 1.37 18.73
N ALA A 236 -15.46 1.89 19.67
CA ALA A 236 -16.91 1.87 19.56
C ALA A 236 -17.42 2.74 18.40
N ILE A 237 -16.88 3.96 18.25
CA ILE A 237 -17.20 4.86 17.15
C ILE A 237 -16.73 4.28 15.81
N ASN A 238 -15.55 3.69 15.77
CA ASN A 238 -15.00 3.06 14.57
C ASN A 238 -15.83 1.86 14.11
N LYS A 239 -16.31 1.04 15.05
CA LYS A 239 -17.15 -0.13 14.74
C LYS A 239 -18.49 0.26 14.12
N LEU A 240 -18.96 1.48 14.36
CA LEU A 240 -20.19 2.01 13.78
C LEU A 240 -19.97 2.67 12.40
N LEU A 241 -18.83 3.32 12.19
CA LEU A 241 -18.56 4.14 11.00
C LEU A 241 -17.66 3.45 9.98
N ALA A 242 -16.77 2.54 10.40
CA ALA A 242 -15.86 1.85 9.51
C ALA A 242 -16.57 0.71 8.78
N GLN A 243 -16.22 0.52 7.52
CA GLN A 243 -16.64 -0.66 6.78
C GLN A 243 -15.76 -1.88 7.16
N PRO A 244 -16.29 -3.12 7.02
CA PRO A 244 -15.50 -4.32 7.28
C PRO A 244 -14.27 -4.40 6.34
N ALA A 245 -13.22 -5.09 6.79
CA ALA A 245 -11.98 -5.23 6.02
C ALA A 245 -12.21 -5.84 4.63
N SER A 246 -13.20 -6.74 4.48
CA SER A 246 -13.59 -7.31 3.18
C SER A 246 -14.08 -6.25 2.18
N ALA A 247 -14.92 -5.31 2.64
CA ALA A 247 -15.35 -4.19 1.80
C ALA A 247 -14.20 -3.22 1.50
N GLY A 248 -13.33 -2.96 2.49
CA GLY A 248 -12.12 -2.15 2.29
C GLY A 248 -11.11 -2.76 1.33
N ALA A 249 -11.13 -4.08 1.15
CA ALA A 249 -10.27 -4.79 0.20
C ALA A 249 -10.73 -4.66 -1.26
N LEU A 250 -11.99 -4.31 -1.53
CA LEU A 250 -12.55 -4.27 -2.89
C LEU A 250 -11.78 -3.37 -3.86
N PRO A 251 -11.35 -2.14 -3.51
CA PRO A 251 -10.51 -1.33 -4.40
C PRO A 251 -9.18 -2.01 -4.76
N THR A 252 -8.55 -2.68 -3.79
CA THR A 252 -7.32 -3.45 -4.01
C THR A 252 -7.58 -4.64 -4.92
N LEU A 253 -8.63 -5.40 -4.67
CA LEU A 253 -9.02 -6.55 -5.49
C LEU A 253 -9.34 -6.12 -6.94
N ALA A 254 -10.10 -5.04 -7.12
CA ALA A 254 -10.37 -4.49 -8.44
C ALA A 254 -9.08 -4.06 -9.16
N ALA A 255 -8.15 -3.39 -8.46
CA ALA A 255 -6.84 -3.04 -9.03
C ALA A 255 -6.04 -4.27 -9.45
N CYS A 256 -6.16 -5.38 -8.70
CA CYS A 256 -5.45 -6.61 -9.00
C CYS A 256 -5.97 -7.31 -10.28
N VAL A 257 -7.29 -7.31 -10.51
CA VAL A 257 -7.88 -8.22 -11.51
C VAL A 257 -8.71 -7.53 -12.60
N TYR A 258 -9.19 -6.29 -12.39
CA TYR A 258 -10.05 -5.63 -13.38
C TYR A 258 -9.24 -5.31 -14.66
N PRO A 259 -9.71 -5.75 -15.86
CA PRO A 259 -8.91 -5.62 -17.08
C PRO A 259 -8.84 -4.18 -17.58
N GLY A 260 -7.75 -3.84 -18.30
CA GLY A 260 -7.60 -2.59 -19.04
C GLY A 260 -7.38 -1.33 -18.18
N LEU A 261 -7.07 -1.45 -16.90
CA LEU A 261 -6.71 -0.30 -16.06
C LEU A 261 -5.43 0.36 -16.60
N LEU A 262 -5.45 1.68 -16.71
CA LEU A 262 -4.30 2.45 -17.16
C LEU A 262 -3.35 2.72 -16.00
N GLY A 263 -2.08 2.91 -16.31
CA GLY A 263 -1.07 3.30 -15.33
C GLY A 263 -1.43 4.61 -14.63
N ALA A 264 -1.01 4.75 -13.39
CA ALA A 264 -1.38 5.81 -12.46
C ALA A 264 -2.89 5.97 -12.21
N SER A 265 -3.72 4.96 -12.55
CA SER A 265 -5.12 4.93 -12.11
C SER A 265 -5.19 4.97 -10.58
N PHE A 266 -6.18 5.69 -10.06
CA PHE A 266 -6.47 5.72 -8.62
C PHE A 266 -7.89 5.19 -8.38
N ILE A 267 -8.01 4.13 -7.57
CA ILE A 267 -9.27 3.45 -7.29
C ILE A 267 -9.61 3.63 -5.80
N GLY A 268 -10.84 4.04 -5.54
CA GLY A 268 -11.39 4.16 -4.18
C GLY A 268 -12.86 3.79 -4.15
N PRO A 269 -13.50 3.81 -2.98
CA PRO A 269 -14.94 3.58 -2.87
C PRO A 269 -15.77 4.70 -3.53
N ASP A 270 -16.93 4.34 -4.07
CA ASP A 270 -17.84 5.25 -4.80
C ASP A 270 -18.81 6.02 -3.90
N GLY A 271 -18.94 5.66 -2.63
CA GLY A 271 -19.89 6.26 -1.71
C GLY A 271 -19.48 7.62 -1.18
N PHE A 272 -20.27 8.15 -0.25
CA PHE A 272 -20.11 9.50 0.30
C PHE A 272 -18.68 9.74 0.81
N MET A 273 -18.07 10.83 0.37
CA MET A 273 -16.67 11.20 0.65
C MET A 273 -15.65 10.08 0.41
N GLN A 274 -15.95 9.09 -0.41
CA GLN A 274 -15.12 7.90 -0.64
C GLN A 274 -14.79 7.11 0.63
N MET A 275 -15.68 7.16 1.63
CA MET A 275 -15.45 6.47 2.90
C MET A 275 -15.83 4.99 2.83
N ARG A 276 -16.82 4.63 2.01
CA ARG A 276 -17.32 3.26 1.83
C ARG A 276 -17.93 3.11 0.44
N GLY A 277 -18.19 1.88 0.01
CA GLY A 277 -18.85 1.60 -1.27
C GLY A 277 -18.03 0.68 -2.16
N ASN A 278 -18.47 0.55 -3.41
CA ASN A 278 -17.83 -0.28 -4.42
C ASN A 278 -16.62 0.43 -5.07
N PRO A 279 -15.69 -0.31 -5.67
CA PRO A 279 -14.52 0.28 -6.29
C PRO A 279 -14.89 1.14 -7.50
N LYS A 280 -14.30 2.33 -7.58
CA LYS A 280 -14.48 3.29 -8.66
C LYS A 280 -13.16 4.00 -8.96
N LEU A 281 -12.92 4.31 -10.23
CA LEU A 281 -11.86 5.26 -10.60
C LEU A 281 -12.17 6.62 -10.00
N THR A 282 -11.21 7.18 -9.27
CA THR A 282 -11.35 8.43 -8.54
C THR A 282 -10.16 9.37 -8.78
N ARG A 283 -10.20 10.56 -8.21
CA ARG A 283 -9.11 11.54 -8.31
C ARG A 283 -8.52 11.81 -6.94
N ALA A 284 -7.21 11.89 -6.89
CA ALA A 284 -6.45 12.36 -5.75
C ALA A 284 -6.46 13.91 -5.66
N LYS A 285 -5.88 14.49 -4.61
CA LYS A 285 -5.61 15.92 -4.55
C LYS A 285 -4.63 16.33 -5.66
N ALA A 286 -4.70 17.58 -6.12
CA ALA A 286 -3.86 18.08 -7.21
C ALA A 286 -2.36 17.82 -7.01
N LEU A 287 -1.86 17.97 -5.78
CA LEU A 287 -0.47 17.75 -5.43
C LEU A 287 0.04 16.32 -5.73
N ALA A 288 -0.85 15.32 -5.77
CA ALA A 288 -0.49 13.95 -6.13
C ALA A 288 -0.12 13.77 -7.62
N TYR A 289 -0.40 14.77 -8.44
CA TYR A 289 -0.08 14.81 -9.87
C TYR A 289 1.04 15.81 -10.20
N ASP A 290 1.65 16.40 -9.19
CA ASP A 290 2.81 17.31 -9.36
C ASP A 290 4.04 16.49 -9.75
N GLN A 291 4.47 16.62 -11.01
CA GLN A 291 5.59 15.86 -11.57
C GLN A 291 6.94 16.27 -10.97
N VAL A 292 7.11 17.54 -10.59
CA VAL A 292 8.35 18.01 -9.97
C VAL A 292 8.49 17.42 -8.57
N LEU A 293 7.40 17.47 -7.78
CA LEU A 293 7.37 16.87 -6.45
C LEU A 293 7.58 15.34 -6.53
N ALA A 294 6.93 14.66 -7.47
CA ALA A 294 7.06 13.22 -7.66
C ALA A 294 8.51 12.83 -7.99
N LYS A 295 9.16 13.56 -8.91
CA LYS A 295 10.58 13.38 -9.25
C LYS A 295 11.52 13.66 -8.07
N ASN A 296 11.26 14.74 -7.32
CA ASN A 296 12.06 15.08 -6.14
C ASN A 296 11.97 13.99 -5.07
N LEU A 297 10.75 13.52 -4.77
CA LEU A 297 10.53 12.41 -3.83
C LEU A 297 11.23 11.13 -4.29
N TRP A 298 11.16 10.81 -5.58
CA TRP A 298 11.83 9.65 -6.16
C TRP A 298 13.32 9.70 -5.93
N GLN A 299 13.96 10.81 -6.31
CA GLN A 299 15.41 10.98 -6.16
C GLN A 299 15.86 10.87 -4.70
N VAL A 300 15.13 11.50 -3.78
CA VAL A 300 15.43 11.40 -2.35
C VAL A 300 15.20 9.97 -1.84
N SER A 301 14.19 9.26 -2.36
CA SER A 301 13.95 7.85 -1.98
C SER A 301 15.08 6.94 -2.48
N GLU A 302 15.58 7.11 -3.70
CA GLU A 302 16.77 6.38 -4.19
C GLU A 302 18.01 6.69 -3.35
N GLU A 303 18.24 7.99 -3.04
CA GLU A 303 19.35 8.41 -2.20
C GLU A 303 19.32 7.74 -0.82
N LEU A 304 18.16 7.76 -0.14
CA LEU A 304 18.03 7.27 1.22
C LEU A 304 18.03 5.73 1.29
N THR A 305 17.37 5.07 0.36
CA THR A 305 17.27 3.61 0.35
C THR A 305 18.47 2.92 -0.28
N LYS A 306 19.28 3.64 -1.06
CA LYS A 306 20.37 3.08 -1.88
C LYS A 306 19.86 2.01 -2.86
N VAL A 307 18.64 2.17 -3.35
CA VAL A 307 18.03 1.31 -4.37
C VAL A 307 17.74 2.14 -5.60
N SER A 308 18.39 1.82 -6.70
CA SER A 308 18.11 2.39 -8.02
C SER A 308 17.06 1.55 -8.75
N TRP A 309 16.20 2.24 -9.50
CA TRP A 309 15.21 1.62 -10.37
C TRP A 309 15.64 1.58 -11.85
N SER A 310 16.91 1.96 -12.12
CA SER A 310 17.51 1.90 -13.46
C SER A 310 17.71 0.47 -13.94
#